data_27ed2ddf962debaef4ca9c6f451f7e1e
#
_entry.id   27ed2ddf962debaef4ca9c6f451f7e1e
#
_cell.length_a   1.000
_cell.length_b   1.000
_cell.length_c   1.000
_cell.angle_alpha   90.00
_cell.angle_beta   90.00
_cell.angle_gamma   90.00
#
_symmetry.space_group_name_H-M   'P 1'
#
loop_
_entity.id
_entity.type
_entity.pdbx_description
1 polymer ?
#
loop_
_entity_poly.entity_id
_entity_poly.type
_entity_poly.pdbx_seq_one_letter_code
_entity_poly.pdbx_strand_id
1 'polypeptide(L)'
;MIRAYDEIYLEDAMMNFAVSLDYGAMLCKGGINEYYDRLLVGEPVRQFESGNPRYLVGMSGIELAERVIETTGGTVHTTDHMSADRSGIFWSGWVLSYLQWFTGYSFERFQRDGLTIQTVIALYPTLHEADLSKFVEVALGIMNAKKSENPLKLQRMRCGLTQQELANRSGTSLRMIRAYEQGKQLLSKAEAGTVFRIATVLGCDARSLVE
;
A
#
# COMPACT_ATOMS: atom_id res chain seq x y z
N MET A 1 16.00 3.60 -13.29
CA MET A 1 14.61 3.59 -12.80
C MET A 1 13.94 4.83 -13.36
N ILE A 2 12.76 4.70 -13.97
CA ILE A 2 12.05 5.85 -14.54
C ILE A 2 11.29 6.50 -13.40
N ARG A 3 11.46 7.81 -13.18
CA ARG A 3 10.73 8.61 -12.22
C ARG A 3 9.28 8.83 -12.68
N ALA A 4 8.34 9.02 -11.75
CA ALA A 4 6.94 9.19 -12.10
C ALA A 4 6.67 10.48 -12.90
N TYR A 5 7.42 11.55 -12.58
CA TYR A 5 7.32 12.86 -13.23
C TYR A 5 8.64 13.63 -13.09
N ASP A 6 8.72 14.81 -13.72
CA ASP A 6 9.92 15.66 -13.69
C ASP A 6 10.22 16.12 -12.24
N GLU A 7 11.51 16.09 -11.89
CA GLU A 7 12.01 16.45 -10.56
C GLU A 7 11.70 17.91 -10.18
N ILE A 8 11.50 18.77 -11.16
CA ILE A 8 11.15 20.18 -10.93
C ILE A 8 9.84 20.35 -10.12
N TYR A 9 8.94 19.38 -10.18
CA TYR A 9 7.67 19.37 -9.44
C TYR A 9 7.75 18.68 -8.09
N LEU A 10 8.87 18.03 -7.76
CA LEU A 10 8.94 17.08 -6.65
C LEU A 10 8.66 17.74 -5.30
N GLU A 11 9.33 18.84 -4.99
CA GLU A 11 9.22 19.50 -3.69
C GLU A 11 7.79 20.02 -3.43
N ASP A 12 7.20 20.67 -4.43
CA ASP A 12 5.82 21.18 -4.35
C ASP A 12 4.81 20.02 -4.26
N ALA A 13 5.01 18.95 -5.02
CA ALA A 13 4.16 17.76 -4.96
C ALA A 13 4.22 17.08 -3.58
N MET A 14 5.42 16.97 -3.00
CA MET A 14 5.60 16.44 -1.64
C MET A 14 4.88 17.30 -0.61
N MET A 15 5.01 18.62 -0.71
CA MET A 15 4.34 19.58 0.18
C MET A 15 2.83 19.47 0.05
N ASN A 16 2.30 19.53 -1.17
CA ASN A 16 0.87 19.48 -1.42
C ASN A 16 0.25 18.16 -0.96
N PHE A 17 0.93 17.04 -1.19
CA PHE A 17 0.45 15.73 -0.74
C PHE A 17 0.49 15.60 0.79
N ALA A 18 1.53 16.13 1.44
CA ALA A 18 1.64 16.16 2.90
C ALA A 18 0.52 16.98 3.55
N VAL A 19 0.26 18.19 3.03
CA VAL A 19 -0.85 19.04 3.47
C VAL A 19 -2.19 18.36 3.22
N SER A 20 -2.35 17.69 2.07
CA SER A 20 -3.58 16.97 1.73
C SER A 20 -3.89 15.84 2.71
N LEU A 21 -2.89 15.07 3.14
CA LEU A 21 -3.09 14.01 4.15
C LEU A 21 -3.46 14.59 5.51
N ASP A 22 -2.73 15.62 5.94
CA ASP A 22 -2.94 16.23 7.26
C ASP A 22 -4.32 16.91 7.35
N TYR A 23 -4.65 17.73 6.38
CA TYR A 23 -5.93 18.44 6.31
C TYR A 23 -7.10 17.47 6.06
N GLY A 24 -6.97 16.54 5.13
CA GLY A 24 -8.00 15.56 4.83
C GLY A 24 -8.33 14.65 6.01
N ALA A 25 -7.34 14.32 6.85
CA ALA A 25 -7.57 13.58 8.09
C ALA A 25 -8.45 14.35 9.09
N MET A 26 -8.35 15.68 9.11
CA MET A 26 -9.19 16.53 9.96
C MET A 26 -10.64 16.63 9.45
N LEU A 27 -10.83 16.59 8.13
CA LEU A 27 -12.14 16.69 7.51
C LEU A 27 -12.98 15.41 7.61
N CYS A 28 -12.34 14.25 7.78
CA CYS A 28 -13.01 12.95 7.85
C CYS A 28 -13.27 12.51 9.28
N LYS A 29 -14.48 12.00 9.57
CA LYS A 29 -14.83 11.49 10.91
C LYS A 29 -13.96 10.31 11.35
N GLY A 30 -13.58 9.45 10.41
CA GLY A 30 -12.65 8.33 10.61
C GLY A 30 -11.17 8.72 10.55
N GLY A 31 -10.88 10.03 10.50
CA GLY A 31 -9.51 10.55 10.48
C GLY A 31 -8.74 10.11 9.23
N ILE A 32 -7.43 9.91 9.43
CA ILE A 32 -6.51 9.57 8.33
C ILE A 32 -6.89 8.26 7.63
N ASN A 33 -7.44 7.28 8.32
CA ASN A 33 -7.83 6.02 7.69
C ASN A 33 -8.93 6.22 6.65
N GLU A 34 -10.01 6.92 7.02
CA GLU A 34 -11.10 7.21 6.10
C GLU A 34 -10.62 8.09 4.94
N TYR A 35 -9.81 9.12 5.23
CA TYR A 35 -9.31 9.98 4.18
C TYR A 35 -8.41 9.22 3.20
N TYR A 36 -7.50 8.38 3.72
CA TYR A 36 -6.59 7.61 2.88
C TYR A 36 -7.32 6.58 2.01
N ASP A 37 -8.34 5.92 2.55
CA ASP A 37 -9.20 5.01 1.77
C ASP A 37 -9.93 5.74 0.63
N ARG A 38 -10.45 6.95 0.88
CA ARG A 38 -11.03 7.83 -0.16
C ARG A 38 -10.01 8.23 -1.20
N LEU A 39 -8.80 8.61 -0.76
CA LEU A 39 -7.71 9.01 -1.63
C LEU A 39 -7.33 7.89 -2.60
N LEU A 40 -7.22 6.64 -2.13
CA LEU A 40 -6.85 5.49 -2.97
C LEU A 40 -7.84 5.20 -4.11
N VAL A 41 -9.12 5.49 -3.92
CA VAL A 41 -10.16 5.27 -4.96
C VAL A 41 -10.46 6.52 -5.78
N GLY A 42 -9.99 7.69 -5.32
CA GLY A 42 -10.27 8.99 -5.93
C GLY A 42 -9.59 9.20 -7.28
N GLU A 43 -10.30 9.87 -8.19
CA GLU A 43 -9.71 10.32 -9.45
C GLU A 43 -8.52 11.29 -9.23
N PRO A 44 -8.56 12.24 -8.28
CA PRO A 44 -7.47 13.18 -8.04
C PRO A 44 -6.11 12.51 -7.79
N VAL A 45 -6.08 11.38 -7.05
CA VAL A 45 -4.82 10.68 -6.78
C VAL A 45 -4.24 10.02 -8.04
N ARG A 46 -5.09 9.51 -8.92
CA ARG A 46 -4.64 8.94 -10.20
C ARG A 46 -4.00 10.00 -11.10
N GLN A 47 -4.55 11.21 -11.09
CA GLN A 47 -3.96 12.36 -11.79
C GLN A 47 -2.63 12.77 -11.18
N PHE A 48 -2.53 12.78 -9.85
CA PHE A 48 -1.28 13.04 -9.13
C PHE A 48 -0.22 11.99 -9.49
N GLU A 49 -0.55 10.71 -9.41
CA GLU A 49 0.34 9.59 -9.73
C GLU A 49 0.84 9.62 -11.19
N SER A 50 -0.01 10.07 -12.11
CA SER A 50 0.34 10.20 -13.53
C SER A 50 1.23 11.40 -13.86
N GLY A 51 1.53 12.24 -12.85
CA GLY A 51 2.36 13.41 -13.03
C GLY A 51 1.63 14.61 -13.66
N ASN A 52 0.30 14.68 -13.56
CA ASN A 52 -0.46 15.82 -14.06
C ASN A 52 -0.11 17.10 -13.27
N PRO A 53 0.51 18.14 -13.91
CA PRO A 53 0.98 19.34 -13.23
C PRO A 53 -0.11 20.07 -12.42
N ARG A 54 -1.37 20.00 -12.88
CA ARG A 54 -2.50 20.60 -12.17
C ARG A 54 -2.66 20.03 -10.76
N TYR A 55 -2.42 18.73 -10.58
CA TYR A 55 -2.57 18.03 -9.31
C TYR A 55 -1.28 17.98 -8.51
N LEU A 56 -0.12 18.15 -9.15
CA LEU A 56 1.17 18.21 -8.46
C LEU A 56 1.41 19.58 -7.82
N VAL A 57 1.20 20.66 -8.63
CA VAL A 57 1.60 22.04 -8.27
C VAL A 57 0.52 23.09 -8.58
N GLY A 58 -0.48 22.77 -9.38
CA GLY A 58 -1.52 23.68 -9.84
C GLY A 58 -2.70 23.85 -8.88
N MET A 59 -2.70 23.13 -7.75
CA MET A 59 -3.63 23.28 -6.64
C MET A 59 -2.90 23.12 -5.33
N SER A 60 -3.41 23.72 -4.26
CA SER A 60 -2.87 23.54 -2.90
C SER A 60 -3.23 22.14 -2.37
N GLY A 61 -2.51 21.70 -1.32
CA GLY A 61 -2.84 20.45 -0.64
C GLY A 61 -4.24 20.48 0.01
N ILE A 62 -4.73 21.66 0.42
CA ILE A 62 -6.09 21.86 0.92
C ILE A 62 -7.11 21.57 -0.19
N GLU A 63 -6.95 22.21 -1.35
CA GLU A 63 -7.83 21.99 -2.51
C GLU A 63 -7.78 20.53 -2.99
N LEU A 64 -6.60 19.90 -2.93
CA LEU A 64 -6.45 18.48 -3.25
C LEU A 64 -7.28 17.60 -2.28
N ALA A 65 -7.23 17.90 -0.97
CA ALA A 65 -7.99 17.17 0.03
C ALA A 65 -9.50 17.31 -0.16
N GLU A 66 -9.98 18.53 -0.36
CA GLU A 66 -11.38 18.82 -0.63
C GLU A 66 -11.86 18.10 -1.88
N ARG A 67 -11.05 18.14 -2.95
CA ARG A 67 -11.36 17.47 -4.22
C ARG A 67 -11.45 15.96 -4.08
N VAL A 68 -10.58 15.34 -3.27
CA VAL A 68 -10.68 13.90 -2.95
C VAL A 68 -12.00 13.57 -2.26
N ILE A 69 -12.38 14.36 -1.25
CA ILE A 69 -13.62 14.14 -0.49
C ILE A 69 -14.84 14.32 -1.40
N GLU A 70 -14.91 15.40 -2.16
CA GLU A 70 -16.01 15.69 -3.08
C GLU A 70 -16.21 14.57 -4.12
N THR A 71 -15.12 14.18 -4.79
CA THR A 71 -15.19 13.17 -5.87
C THR A 71 -15.48 11.77 -5.38
N THR A 72 -15.33 11.51 -4.07
CA THR A 72 -15.65 10.23 -3.44
C THR A 72 -16.96 10.24 -2.65
N GLY A 73 -17.81 11.25 -2.86
CA GLY A 73 -19.15 11.35 -2.26
C GLY A 73 -19.14 11.74 -0.78
N GLY A 74 -18.05 12.33 -0.29
CA GLY A 74 -17.95 12.92 1.04
C GLY A 74 -18.48 14.36 1.07
N THR A 75 -18.71 14.86 2.29
CA THR A 75 -19.05 16.28 2.52
C THR A 75 -17.85 16.94 3.18
N VAL A 76 -17.42 18.06 2.62
CA VAL A 76 -16.37 18.89 3.23
C VAL A 76 -16.96 19.63 4.42
N HIS A 77 -16.42 19.41 5.59
CA HIS A 77 -16.73 20.17 6.79
C HIS A 77 -15.58 21.14 7.05
N THR A 78 -15.86 22.45 6.94
CA THR A 78 -14.89 23.48 7.29
C THR A 78 -14.52 23.39 8.76
N THR A 79 -13.23 23.20 9.04
CA THR A 79 -12.68 23.26 10.40
C THR A 79 -11.80 24.49 10.52
N ASP A 80 -12.00 25.29 11.57
CA ASP A 80 -11.24 26.53 11.82
C ASP A 80 -9.79 26.29 12.34
N HIS A 81 -9.37 25.05 12.45
CA HIS A 81 -8.09 24.70 13.06
C HIS A 81 -7.21 23.90 12.08
N MET A 82 -6.30 24.59 11.42
CA MET A 82 -5.11 23.94 10.88
C MET A 82 -4.13 23.68 12.04
N SER A 83 -3.77 22.43 12.27
CA SER A 83 -2.66 22.11 13.16
C SER A 83 -1.38 22.68 12.55
N ALA A 84 -0.72 23.61 13.25
CA ALA A 84 0.57 24.13 12.84
C ALA A 84 1.73 23.13 13.11
N ASP A 85 1.39 22.00 13.71
CA ASP A 85 2.38 20.99 14.08
C ASP A 85 2.55 20.01 12.91
N ARG A 86 3.78 19.90 12.44
CA ARG A 86 4.17 18.92 11.41
C ARG A 86 4.06 17.51 11.99
N SER A 87 2.84 16.99 11.99
CA SER A 87 2.46 15.71 12.57
C SER A 87 3.10 14.54 11.84
N GLY A 88 3.04 13.37 12.45
CA GLY A 88 3.39 12.13 11.76
C GLY A 88 2.55 11.88 10.50
N ILE A 89 1.32 12.43 10.43
CA ILE A 89 0.47 12.37 9.23
C ILE A 89 1.05 13.24 8.11
N PHE A 90 1.43 14.48 8.40
CA PHE A 90 2.09 15.37 7.44
C PHE A 90 3.36 14.73 6.88
N TRP A 91 4.25 14.26 7.78
CA TRP A 91 5.47 13.57 7.37
C TRP A 91 5.19 12.35 6.50
N SER A 92 4.15 11.58 6.84
CA SER A 92 3.77 10.41 6.04
C SER A 92 3.39 10.78 4.60
N GLY A 93 2.68 11.88 4.41
CA GLY A 93 2.38 12.41 3.08
C GLY A 93 3.63 12.82 2.31
N TRP A 94 4.54 13.52 3.00
CA TRP A 94 5.81 13.95 2.45
C TRP A 94 6.63 12.78 1.91
N VAL A 95 6.85 11.75 2.73
CA VAL A 95 7.68 10.60 2.34
C VAL A 95 6.98 9.66 1.36
N LEU A 96 5.65 9.52 1.43
CA LEU A 96 4.89 8.72 0.47
C LEU A 96 4.90 9.33 -0.93
N SER A 97 4.77 10.66 -1.05
CA SER A 97 4.88 11.37 -2.32
C SER A 97 6.28 11.19 -2.93
N TYR A 98 7.33 11.30 -2.11
CA TYR A 98 8.69 11.00 -2.55
C TYR A 98 8.85 9.56 -3.04
N LEU A 99 8.33 8.59 -2.29
CA LEU A 99 8.41 7.18 -2.66
C LEU A 99 7.66 6.90 -3.98
N GLN A 100 6.51 7.54 -4.17
CA GLN A 100 5.73 7.44 -5.39
C GLN A 100 6.53 7.96 -6.60
N TRP A 101 7.09 9.17 -6.48
CA TRP A 101 7.97 9.74 -7.50
C TRP A 101 9.18 8.85 -7.78
N PHE A 102 9.84 8.36 -6.71
CA PHE A 102 11.06 7.55 -6.81
C PHE A 102 10.83 6.21 -7.51
N THR A 103 9.70 5.54 -7.22
CA THR A 103 9.42 4.18 -7.70
C THR A 103 8.51 4.13 -8.92
N GLY A 104 7.69 5.16 -9.16
CA GLY A 104 6.60 5.15 -10.12
C GLY A 104 5.46 4.19 -9.74
N TYR A 105 5.41 3.71 -8.48
CA TYR A 105 4.34 2.84 -8.01
C TYR A 105 3.15 3.66 -7.53
N SER A 106 1.93 3.10 -7.65
CA SER A 106 0.72 3.73 -7.12
C SER A 106 0.63 3.61 -5.59
N PHE A 107 -0.10 4.54 -4.94
CA PHE A 107 -0.39 4.45 -3.51
C PHE A 107 -1.22 3.21 -3.16
N GLU A 108 -2.12 2.79 -4.06
CA GLU A 108 -2.84 1.52 -3.93
C GLU A 108 -1.88 0.33 -3.87
N ARG A 109 -0.82 0.33 -4.67
CA ARG A 109 0.20 -0.70 -4.63
C ARG A 109 0.95 -0.71 -3.30
N PHE A 110 1.28 0.46 -2.74
CA PHE A 110 1.90 0.55 -1.41
C PHE A 110 1.02 -0.13 -0.36
N GLN A 111 -0.27 0.23 -0.32
CA GLN A 111 -1.25 -0.35 0.59
C GLN A 111 -1.34 -1.88 0.44
N ARG A 112 -1.49 -2.36 -0.79
CA ARG A 112 -1.59 -3.79 -1.11
C ARG A 112 -0.34 -4.56 -0.70
N ASP A 113 0.84 -4.01 -0.97
CA ASP A 113 2.13 -4.64 -0.69
C ASP A 113 2.57 -4.44 0.79
N GLY A 114 1.66 -3.96 1.67
CA GLY A 114 1.82 -3.93 3.13
C GLY A 114 2.36 -2.62 3.71
N LEU A 115 2.68 -1.63 2.86
CA LEU A 115 3.04 -0.29 3.32
C LEU A 115 1.76 0.55 3.50
N THR A 116 1.00 0.24 4.55
CA THR A 116 -0.24 0.95 4.88
C THR A 116 0.06 2.32 5.46
N ILE A 117 -0.94 3.24 5.44
CA ILE A 117 -0.77 4.57 6.05
C ILE A 117 -0.38 4.47 7.53
N GLN A 118 -0.96 3.52 8.29
CA GLN A 118 -0.63 3.30 9.69
C GLN A 118 0.82 2.80 9.86
N THR A 119 1.29 1.93 8.96
CA THR A 119 2.68 1.48 8.94
C THR A 119 3.62 2.67 8.74
N VAL A 120 3.31 3.57 7.81
CA VAL A 120 4.15 4.76 7.54
C VAL A 120 4.15 5.70 8.75
N ILE A 121 2.99 6.01 9.35
CA ILE A 121 2.90 6.84 10.55
C ILE A 121 3.73 6.24 11.70
N ALA A 122 3.71 4.92 11.88
CA ALA A 122 4.49 4.25 12.91
C ALA A 122 6.01 4.35 12.72
N LEU A 123 6.48 4.65 11.51
CA LEU A 123 7.89 4.90 11.21
C LEU A 123 8.35 6.32 11.59
N TYR A 124 7.43 7.27 11.79
CA TYR A 124 7.74 8.66 12.07
C TYR A 124 8.74 8.85 13.22
N PRO A 125 8.54 8.26 14.42
CA PRO A 125 9.45 8.48 15.54
C PRO A 125 10.91 8.11 15.27
N THR A 126 11.12 7.19 14.32
CA THR A 126 12.47 6.64 14.02
C THR A 126 13.09 7.19 12.74
N LEU A 127 12.29 7.70 11.82
CA LEU A 127 12.76 8.08 10.49
C LEU A 127 12.54 9.55 10.12
N HIS A 128 11.87 10.35 10.96
CA HIS A 128 11.55 11.75 10.59
C HIS A 128 12.79 12.65 10.43
N GLU A 129 13.89 12.33 11.09
CA GLU A 129 15.17 13.03 10.96
C GLU A 129 16.14 12.32 9.99
N ALA A 130 15.76 11.15 9.46
CA ALA A 130 16.61 10.41 8.56
C ALA A 130 16.52 10.93 7.12
N ASP A 131 17.55 10.65 6.33
CA ASP A 131 17.53 10.91 4.89
C ASP A 131 16.41 10.12 4.19
N LEU A 132 15.79 10.71 3.16
CA LEU A 132 14.71 10.09 2.39
C LEU A 132 15.12 8.73 1.78
N SER A 133 16.40 8.55 1.44
CA SER A 133 16.91 7.27 0.95
C SER A 133 16.74 6.16 1.98
N LYS A 134 16.87 6.47 3.28
CA LYS A 134 16.65 5.50 4.34
C LYS A 134 15.18 5.10 4.47
N PHE A 135 14.27 6.05 4.33
CA PHE A 135 12.85 5.74 4.26
C PHE A 135 12.54 4.82 3.06
N VAL A 136 13.08 5.13 1.87
CA VAL A 136 12.90 4.29 0.68
C VAL A 136 13.38 2.86 0.91
N GLU A 137 14.56 2.68 1.50
CA GLU A 137 15.12 1.35 1.83
C GLU A 137 14.16 0.57 2.73
N VAL A 138 13.69 1.18 3.83
CA VAL A 138 12.78 0.55 4.79
C VAL A 138 11.43 0.23 4.15
N ALA A 139 10.85 1.18 3.41
CA ALA A 139 9.57 1.00 2.73
C ALA A 139 9.59 -0.14 1.71
N LEU A 140 10.63 -0.18 0.86
CA LEU A 140 10.81 -1.28 -0.09
C LEU A 140 11.08 -2.61 0.62
N GLY A 141 11.78 -2.59 1.76
CA GLY A 141 11.98 -3.77 2.61
C GLY A 141 10.65 -4.35 3.10
N ILE A 142 9.75 -3.51 3.62
CA ILE A 142 8.41 -3.90 4.07
C ILE A 142 7.59 -4.50 2.92
N MET A 143 7.55 -3.81 1.78
CA MET A 143 6.82 -4.27 0.60
C MET A 143 7.34 -5.62 0.08
N ASN A 144 8.66 -5.80 0.05
CA ASN A 144 9.27 -7.05 -0.38
C ASN A 144 9.05 -8.18 0.62
N ALA A 145 9.06 -7.91 1.92
CA ALA A 145 8.75 -8.89 2.96
C ALA A 145 7.31 -9.40 2.81
N LYS A 146 6.33 -8.50 2.60
CA LYS A 146 4.94 -8.87 2.33
C LYS A 146 4.80 -9.71 1.06
N LYS A 147 5.47 -9.32 -0.02
CA LYS A 147 5.46 -10.05 -1.29
C LYS A 147 6.14 -11.42 -1.19
N SER A 148 7.08 -11.59 -0.25
CA SER A 148 7.73 -12.88 0.01
C SER A 148 6.88 -13.82 0.88
N GLU A 149 5.80 -13.34 1.46
CA GLU A 149 4.84 -14.20 2.16
C GLU A 149 4.10 -15.06 1.13
N ASN A 150 4.46 -16.33 1.10
CA ASN A 150 3.85 -17.28 0.18
C ASN A 150 2.35 -17.47 0.53
N PRO A 151 1.40 -17.19 -0.40
CA PRO A 151 -0.03 -17.26 -0.13
C PRO A 151 -0.48 -18.64 0.36
N LEU A 152 0.11 -19.71 -0.18
CA LEU A 152 -0.15 -21.08 0.24
C LEU A 152 0.23 -21.30 1.70
N LYS A 153 1.42 -20.83 2.12
CA LYS A 153 1.90 -20.94 3.50
C LYS A 153 0.99 -20.19 4.45
N LEU A 154 0.61 -18.95 4.10
CA LEU A 154 -0.28 -18.13 4.93
C LEU A 154 -1.64 -18.80 5.13
N GLN A 155 -2.26 -19.26 4.05
CA GLN A 155 -3.57 -19.91 4.12
C GLN A 155 -3.52 -21.21 4.91
N ARG A 156 -2.48 -22.01 4.73
CA ARG A 156 -2.27 -23.23 5.53
C ARG A 156 -2.17 -22.92 7.03
N MET A 157 -1.40 -21.88 7.40
CA MET A 157 -1.25 -21.48 8.80
C MET A 157 -2.57 -20.96 9.38
N ARG A 158 -3.37 -20.21 8.61
CA ARG A 158 -4.72 -19.77 9.02
C ARG A 158 -5.65 -20.95 9.32
N CYS A 159 -5.50 -22.04 8.54
CA CYS A 159 -6.25 -23.29 8.76
C CYS A 159 -5.66 -24.15 9.89
N GLY A 160 -4.59 -23.74 10.56
CA GLY A 160 -3.93 -24.50 11.61
C GLY A 160 -3.26 -25.78 11.15
N LEU A 161 -3.00 -25.95 9.86
CA LEU A 161 -2.45 -27.17 9.30
C LEU A 161 -0.91 -27.16 9.26
N THR A 162 -0.30 -28.31 9.55
CA THR A 162 1.11 -28.56 9.24
C THR A 162 1.29 -28.82 7.74
N GLN A 163 2.51 -28.70 7.24
CA GLN A 163 2.83 -29.04 5.84
C GLN A 163 2.50 -30.51 5.53
N GLN A 164 2.73 -31.40 6.50
CA GLN A 164 2.44 -32.81 6.35
C GLN A 164 0.94 -33.10 6.27
N GLU A 165 0.13 -32.44 7.09
CA GLU A 165 -1.33 -32.58 7.05
C GLU A 165 -1.91 -32.05 5.73
N LEU A 166 -1.42 -30.89 5.26
CA LEU A 166 -1.83 -30.37 3.97
C LEU A 166 -1.45 -31.34 2.83
N ALA A 167 -0.24 -31.88 2.85
CA ALA A 167 0.21 -32.88 1.88
C ALA A 167 -0.70 -34.11 1.85
N ASN A 168 -0.99 -34.66 3.02
CA ASN A 168 -1.83 -35.86 3.14
C ASN A 168 -3.26 -35.59 2.67
N ARG A 169 -3.87 -34.47 3.09
CA ARG A 169 -5.27 -34.13 2.76
C ARG A 169 -5.46 -33.76 1.29
N SER A 170 -4.46 -33.09 0.68
CA SER A 170 -4.53 -32.66 -0.73
C SER A 170 -4.05 -33.72 -1.72
N GLY A 171 -3.49 -34.84 -1.22
CA GLY A 171 -2.85 -35.84 -2.08
C GLY A 171 -1.61 -35.32 -2.83
N THR A 172 -1.00 -34.23 -2.31
CA THR A 172 0.22 -33.64 -2.87
C THR A 172 1.41 -34.05 -2.02
N SER A 173 2.54 -34.43 -2.65
CA SER A 173 3.70 -34.81 -1.84
C SER A 173 4.21 -33.71 -0.94
N LEU A 174 4.68 -34.05 0.27
CA LEU A 174 5.27 -33.08 1.20
C LEU A 174 6.42 -32.30 0.56
N ARG A 175 7.21 -32.94 -0.29
CA ARG A 175 8.28 -32.28 -1.05
C ARG A 175 7.73 -31.15 -1.92
N MET A 176 6.60 -31.37 -2.59
CA MET A 176 5.97 -30.36 -3.45
C MET A 176 5.37 -29.23 -2.63
N ILE A 177 4.68 -29.53 -1.52
CA ILE A 177 4.17 -28.49 -0.60
C ILE A 177 5.32 -27.59 -0.13
N ARG A 178 6.44 -28.19 0.30
CA ARG A 178 7.64 -27.42 0.71
C ARG A 178 8.20 -26.58 -0.42
N ALA A 179 8.29 -27.15 -1.64
CA ALA A 179 8.81 -26.43 -2.81
C ALA A 179 7.93 -25.22 -3.18
N TYR A 180 6.60 -25.38 -3.14
CA TYR A 180 5.65 -24.28 -3.37
C TYR A 180 5.77 -23.20 -2.27
N GLU A 181 5.77 -23.57 -1.00
CA GLU A 181 5.87 -22.61 0.12
C GLU A 181 7.21 -21.87 0.17
N GLN A 182 8.28 -22.47 -0.33
CA GLN A 182 9.61 -21.86 -0.42
C GLN A 182 9.82 -21.05 -1.71
N GLY A 183 8.82 -21.00 -2.60
CA GLY A 183 8.94 -20.33 -3.89
C GLY A 183 9.91 -20.99 -4.88
N LYS A 184 10.44 -22.20 -4.55
CA LYS A 184 11.30 -22.97 -5.46
C LYS A 184 10.55 -23.48 -6.68
N GLN A 185 9.25 -23.66 -6.54
CA GLN A 185 8.32 -23.91 -7.62
C GLN A 185 7.10 -23.03 -7.46
N LEU A 186 6.62 -22.47 -8.57
CA LEU A 186 5.44 -21.60 -8.57
C LEU A 186 4.19 -22.48 -8.60
N LEU A 187 3.28 -22.28 -7.64
CA LEU A 187 2.01 -22.98 -7.61
C LEU A 187 1.14 -22.64 -8.84
N SER A 188 1.28 -21.45 -9.41
CA SER A 188 0.64 -21.03 -10.67
C SER A 188 1.06 -21.84 -11.89
N LYS A 189 2.19 -22.55 -11.84
CA LYS A 189 2.68 -23.46 -12.89
C LYS A 189 2.40 -24.93 -12.58
N ALA A 190 1.72 -25.23 -11.46
CA ALA A 190 1.32 -26.58 -11.14
C ALA A 190 0.13 -27.01 -12.00
N GLU A 191 -0.07 -28.33 -12.09
CA GLU A 191 -1.27 -28.89 -12.69
C GLU A 191 -2.53 -28.34 -12.01
N ALA A 192 -3.52 -27.89 -12.79
CA ALA A 192 -4.74 -27.29 -12.27
C ALA A 192 -5.42 -28.16 -11.21
N GLY A 193 -5.46 -29.47 -11.41
CA GLY A 193 -6.00 -30.44 -10.45
C GLY A 193 -5.30 -30.37 -9.08
N THR A 194 -4.00 -30.13 -9.06
CA THR A 194 -3.23 -29.97 -7.80
C THR A 194 -3.60 -28.69 -7.08
N VAL A 195 -3.72 -27.57 -7.81
CA VAL A 195 -4.13 -26.28 -7.24
C VAL A 195 -5.52 -26.38 -6.62
N PHE A 196 -6.48 -26.97 -7.35
CA PHE A 196 -7.85 -27.16 -6.86
C PHE A 196 -7.93 -28.06 -5.62
N ARG A 197 -7.19 -29.18 -5.57
CA ARG A 197 -7.17 -30.04 -4.37
C ARG A 197 -6.63 -29.31 -3.16
N ILE A 198 -5.56 -28.54 -3.32
CA ILE A 198 -4.98 -27.73 -2.24
C ILE A 198 -5.97 -26.66 -1.78
N ALA A 199 -6.59 -25.91 -2.71
CA ALA A 199 -7.57 -24.88 -2.41
C ALA A 199 -8.80 -25.44 -1.68
N THR A 200 -9.29 -26.61 -2.09
CA THR A 200 -10.40 -27.31 -1.42
C THR A 200 -10.06 -27.67 0.03
N VAL A 201 -8.87 -28.20 0.30
CA VAL A 201 -8.42 -28.50 1.66
C VAL A 201 -8.31 -27.26 2.53
N LEU A 202 -7.90 -26.14 1.94
CA LEU A 202 -7.72 -24.85 2.63
C LEU A 202 -9.00 -24.01 2.68
N GLY A 203 -10.10 -24.44 2.05
CA GLY A 203 -11.38 -23.74 2.06
C GLY A 203 -11.31 -22.33 1.42
N CYS A 204 -10.48 -22.15 0.39
CA CYS A 204 -10.28 -20.87 -0.27
C CYS A 204 -10.40 -20.96 -1.80
N ASP A 205 -10.50 -19.79 -2.47
CA ASP A 205 -10.44 -19.73 -3.92
C ASP A 205 -9.04 -20.11 -4.41
N ALA A 206 -8.95 -20.92 -5.45
CA ALA A 206 -7.69 -21.33 -6.07
C ALA A 206 -6.87 -20.15 -6.58
N ARG A 207 -7.52 -19.06 -7.01
CA ARG A 207 -6.87 -17.83 -7.47
C ARG A 207 -6.06 -17.17 -6.36
N SER A 208 -6.59 -17.14 -5.14
CA SER A 208 -5.91 -16.52 -3.98
C SER A 208 -4.60 -17.22 -3.57
N LEU A 209 -4.35 -18.43 -4.09
CA LEU A 209 -3.12 -19.17 -3.84
C LEU A 209 -2.03 -18.96 -4.90
N VAL A 210 -2.39 -18.40 -6.07
CA VAL A 210 -1.50 -18.32 -7.24
C VAL A 210 -1.19 -16.87 -7.66
N GLU A 211 -1.86 -15.88 -7.05
CA GLU A 211 -1.55 -14.46 -7.16
C GLU A 211 -0.35 -14.09 -6.29
#